data_59e210db50be1d8634668b57eee81c17
#
_entry.id   59e210db50be1d8634668b57eee81c17
#
_cell.length_a   1.000
_cell.length_b   1.000
_cell.length_c   1.000
_cell.angle_alpha   90.00
_cell.angle_beta   90.00
_cell.angle_gamma   90.00
#
_symmetry.space_group_name_H-M   'P 1'
#
loop_
_entity.id
_entity.type
_entity.pdbx_description
1 polymer ?
#
loop_
_entity_poly.entity_id
_entity_poly.type
_entity_poly.pdbx_seq_one_letter_code
_entity_poly.pdbx_strand_id
1 'polypeptide(L)'
;AQGLGTYTGRRWYYRFKILPAKVTGLTLESRSKTRLTYVWNATPGANAYLVKVINRTTGKGFDKAVSTTRVDLTDLTDTQLYEVQVAAYRGNTAYRGPYSKGNAKHALPGTVTGLKTQKTATGSITLEWNKKPGADGYVVYQYIAAKKQTKRLATTTARSFVFKGSGAKPGTKYYFYVAPYTVDSKTKEGAKGTRLAT
;
A
#
# COMPACT_ATOMS: atom_id res chain seq x y z
N ALA A 1 11.13 43.30 69.18
CA ALA A 1 10.82 42.12 68.38
C ALA A 1 9.78 42.49 67.32
N GLN A 2 10.20 42.60 66.06
CA GLN A 2 9.28 42.83 64.96
C GLN A 2 8.71 41.49 64.52
N GLY A 3 7.36 41.38 64.49
CA GLY A 3 6.64 40.21 64.12
C GLY A 3 6.88 39.85 62.65
N LEU A 4 7.29 38.63 62.45
CA LEU A 4 7.32 38.00 61.13
C LEU A 4 5.86 37.85 60.65
N GLY A 5 5.48 38.65 59.68
CA GLY A 5 4.20 38.53 59.01
C GLY A 5 4.06 37.13 58.41
N THR A 6 2.95 36.43 58.74
CA THR A 6 2.58 35.20 58.12
C THR A 6 2.26 35.45 56.64
N TYR A 7 3.11 34.98 55.74
CA TYR A 7 2.87 34.98 54.31
C TYR A 7 1.75 33.96 53.99
N THR A 8 0.53 34.43 53.92
CA THR A 8 -0.61 33.65 53.40
C THR A 8 -0.67 33.71 51.88
N GLY A 9 0.46 33.41 51.25
CA GLY A 9 0.53 33.37 49.81
C GLY A 9 -0.22 32.14 49.27
N ARG A 10 -1.28 32.38 48.48
CA ARG A 10 -1.90 31.31 47.70
C ARG A 10 -0.83 30.67 46.79
N ARG A 11 -0.49 29.41 47.02
CA ARG A 11 0.37 28.67 46.10
C ARG A 11 -0.44 28.28 44.89
N TRP A 12 -0.08 28.84 43.75
CA TRP A 12 -0.64 28.43 42.45
C TRP A 12 0.16 27.24 41.94
N TYR A 13 -0.50 26.08 41.73
CA TYR A 13 0.09 24.92 41.14
C TYR A 13 -0.31 24.86 39.70
N TYR A 14 0.66 24.97 38.80
CA TYR A 14 0.46 24.75 37.37
C TYR A 14 0.79 23.31 37.05
N ARG A 15 -0.20 22.57 36.56
CA ARG A 15 0.04 21.23 36.02
C ARG A 15 0.21 21.36 34.52
N PHE A 16 1.35 21.02 34.01
CA PHE A 16 1.60 20.89 32.58
C PHE A 16 1.99 19.45 32.27
N LYS A 17 1.66 19.01 31.07
CA LYS A 17 1.98 17.68 30.60
C LYS A 17 2.88 17.79 29.37
N ILE A 18 4.05 17.17 29.42
CA ILE A 18 4.95 17.09 28.27
C ILE A 18 4.39 16.01 27.33
N LEU A 19 4.06 16.40 26.12
CA LEU A 19 3.61 15.47 25.09
C LEU A 19 4.82 14.81 24.42
N PRO A 20 4.68 13.55 23.95
CA PRO A 20 5.72 12.91 23.16
C PRO A 20 6.05 13.69 21.88
N ALA A 21 7.28 13.58 21.42
CA ALA A 21 7.71 14.17 20.16
C ALA A 21 6.96 13.55 18.96
N LYS A 22 7.05 14.23 17.83
CA LYS A 22 6.50 13.74 16.55
C LYS A 22 7.20 12.45 16.13
N VAL A 23 6.42 11.46 15.71
CA VAL A 23 6.95 10.20 15.17
C VAL A 23 7.70 10.45 13.87
N THR A 24 8.87 9.82 13.73
CA THR A 24 9.72 9.89 12.53
C THR A 24 9.92 8.50 11.91
N GLY A 25 10.43 8.44 10.68
CA GLY A 25 10.78 7.19 10.02
C GLY A 25 9.57 6.34 9.58
N LEU A 26 8.37 6.92 9.48
CA LEU A 26 7.19 6.18 9.00
C LEU A 26 7.39 5.72 7.56
N THR A 27 7.54 4.41 7.37
CA THR A 27 7.78 3.78 6.07
C THR A 27 6.89 2.56 5.86
N LEU A 28 6.59 2.27 4.58
CA LEU A 28 5.93 1.04 4.19
C LEU A 28 6.97 -0.09 4.16
N GLU A 29 6.78 -1.12 4.98
CA GLU A 29 7.62 -2.31 5.02
C GLU A 29 7.19 -3.34 3.98
N SER A 30 5.89 -3.63 3.90
CA SER A 30 5.34 -4.58 2.93
C SER A 30 3.91 -4.23 2.53
N ARG A 31 3.48 -4.79 1.39
CA ARG A 31 2.09 -4.67 0.92
C ARG A 31 1.62 -5.87 0.12
N SER A 32 0.32 -6.09 0.17
CA SER A 32 -0.41 -7.04 -0.66
C SER A 32 -1.72 -6.43 -1.15
N LYS A 33 -2.60 -7.21 -1.75
CA LYS A 33 -3.93 -6.76 -2.19
C LYS A 33 -4.87 -6.36 -1.04
N THR A 34 -4.63 -6.91 0.18
CA THR A 34 -5.53 -6.72 1.32
C THR A 34 -4.79 -6.26 2.58
N ARG A 35 -3.46 -6.01 2.48
CA ARG A 35 -2.62 -5.68 3.64
C ARG A 35 -1.58 -4.64 3.29
N LEU A 36 -1.39 -3.70 4.21
CA LEU A 36 -0.26 -2.76 4.25
C LEU A 36 0.40 -2.87 5.63
N THR A 37 1.71 -3.05 5.66
CA THR A 37 2.49 -3.08 6.88
C THR A 37 3.38 -1.84 6.93
N TYR A 38 3.25 -1.09 8.03
CA TYR A 38 4.07 0.10 8.27
C TYR A 38 4.93 -0.08 9.52
N VAL A 39 6.10 0.55 9.49
CA VAL A 39 7.05 0.64 10.60
C VAL A 39 7.50 2.08 10.77
N TRP A 40 7.96 2.43 11.99
CA TRP A 40 8.47 3.76 12.34
C TRP A 40 9.51 3.69 13.45
N ASN A 41 10.20 4.80 13.68
CA ASN A 41 11.17 4.90 14.76
C ASN A 41 10.49 5.03 16.12
N ALA A 42 11.04 4.39 17.15
CA ALA A 42 10.59 4.57 18.52
C ALA A 42 10.71 6.04 18.94
N THR A 43 9.67 6.54 19.63
CA THR A 43 9.66 7.90 20.18
C THR A 43 10.02 7.84 21.67
N PRO A 44 11.07 8.54 22.15
CA PRO A 44 11.42 8.54 23.56
C PRO A 44 10.25 8.96 24.45
N GLY A 45 10.07 8.24 25.54
CA GLY A 45 9.00 8.49 26.51
C GLY A 45 7.59 8.01 26.09
N ALA A 46 7.42 7.51 24.88
CA ALA A 46 6.18 6.87 24.45
C ALA A 46 6.16 5.38 24.84
N ASN A 47 4.99 4.87 25.17
CA ASN A 47 4.75 3.43 25.38
C ASN A 47 3.68 2.88 24.43
N ALA A 48 3.07 3.74 23.63
CA ALA A 48 2.07 3.36 22.64
C ALA A 48 1.94 4.41 21.52
N TYR A 49 1.27 4.01 20.44
CA TYR A 49 1.08 4.82 19.24
C TYR A 49 -0.37 4.74 18.78
N LEU A 50 -0.92 5.89 18.37
CA LEU A 50 -2.21 5.98 17.69
C LEU A 50 -1.94 6.10 16.19
N VAL A 51 -2.36 5.09 15.45
CA VAL A 51 -2.24 5.01 14.00
C VAL A 51 -3.56 5.48 13.39
N LYS A 52 -3.54 6.61 12.70
CA LYS A 52 -4.68 7.13 11.93
C LYS A 52 -4.56 6.62 10.50
N VAL A 53 -5.62 5.98 10.02
CA VAL A 53 -5.72 5.45 8.65
C VAL A 53 -6.85 6.17 7.93
N ILE A 54 -6.55 6.72 6.75
CA ILE A 54 -7.52 7.41 5.91
C ILE A 54 -7.50 6.74 4.54
N ASN A 55 -8.61 6.15 4.14
CA ASN A 55 -8.81 5.69 2.78
C ASN A 55 -9.08 6.89 1.88
N ARG A 56 -8.08 7.33 1.12
CA ARG A 56 -8.16 8.52 0.25
C ARG A 56 -9.06 8.32 -0.97
N THR A 57 -9.38 7.07 -1.30
CA THR A 57 -10.32 6.75 -2.39
C THR A 57 -11.77 6.94 -1.98
N THR A 58 -12.11 6.62 -0.71
CA THR A 58 -13.50 6.67 -0.22
C THR A 58 -13.76 7.77 0.81
N GLY A 59 -12.72 8.43 1.33
CA GLY A 59 -12.79 9.42 2.40
C GLY A 59 -13.00 8.81 3.80
N LYS A 60 -13.23 7.50 3.92
CA LYS A 60 -13.43 6.82 5.20
C LYS A 60 -12.10 6.61 5.94
N GLY A 61 -12.15 6.56 7.26
CA GLY A 61 -10.96 6.31 8.06
C GLY A 61 -11.28 5.64 9.39
N PHE A 62 -10.23 5.20 10.06
CA PHE A 62 -10.28 4.63 11.41
C PHE A 62 -8.96 4.86 12.12
N ASP A 63 -9.01 4.78 13.45
CA ASP A 63 -7.82 4.85 14.30
C ASP A 63 -7.56 3.48 14.91
N LYS A 64 -6.27 3.12 15.06
CA LYS A 64 -5.81 1.88 15.68
C LYS A 64 -4.70 2.18 16.69
N ALA A 65 -4.87 1.78 17.93
CA ALA A 65 -3.82 1.88 18.95
C ALA A 65 -2.92 0.63 18.90
N VAL A 66 -1.61 0.84 19.02
CA VAL A 66 -0.61 -0.23 19.08
C VAL A 66 0.49 0.12 20.10
N SER A 67 1.09 -0.89 20.71
CA SER A 67 2.22 -0.73 21.66
C SER A 67 3.58 -0.95 21.01
N THR A 68 3.61 -1.28 19.73
CA THR A 68 4.83 -1.55 18.95
C THR A 68 5.08 -0.44 17.94
N THR A 69 6.28 -0.39 17.38
CA THR A 69 6.65 0.52 16.27
C THR A 69 6.30 -0.04 14.89
N ARG A 70 5.29 -0.92 14.85
CA ARG A 70 4.82 -1.60 13.66
C ARG A 70 3.30 -1.73 13.70
N VAL A 71 2.66 -1.65 12.54
CA VAL A 71 1.25 -1.95 12.38
C VAL A 71 1.00 -2.76 11.11
N ASP A 72 0.18 -3.78 11.24
CA ASP A 72 -0.44 -4.49 10.12
C ASP A 72 -1.87 -3.97 9.94
N LEU A 73 -2.14 -3.39 8.79
CA LEU A 73 -3.48 -3.01 8.33
C LEU A 73 -3.98 -4.13 7.43
N THR A 74 -5.03 -4.82 7.85
CA THR A 74 -5.64 -5.95 7.14
C THR A 74 -7.00 -5.57 6.58
N ASP A 75 -7.61 -6.46 5.82
CA ASP A 75 -8.97 -6.33 5.26
C ASP A 75 -9.15 -5.08 4.39
N LEU A 76 -8.05 -4.65 3.79
CA LEU A 76 -8.04 -3.53 2.87
C LEU A 76 -8.62 -3.95 1.51
N THR A 77 -9.20 -2.98 0.82
CA THR A 77 -9.66 -3.17 -0.56
C THR A 77 -8.50 -2.91 -1.52
N ASP A 78 -8.30 -3.82 -2.47
CA ASP A 78 -7.24 -3.69 -3.47
C ASP A 78 -7.39 -2.40 -4.30
N THR A 79 -6.30 -1.90 -4.83
CA THR A 79 -6.21 -0.66 -5.63
C THR A 79 -6.55 0.64 -4.90
N GLN A 80 -7.14 0.59 -3.70
CA GLN A 80 -7.46 1.81 -2.95
C GLN A 80 -6.23 2.41 -2.29
N LEU A 81 -6.22 3.75 -2.21
CA LEU A 81 -5.14 4.54 -1.63
C LEU A 81 -5.40 4.76 -0.13
N TYR A 82 -4.50 4.29 0.70
CA TYR A 82 -4.54 4.46 2.15
C TYR A 82 -3.42 5.37 2.62
N GLU A 83 -3.75 6.44 3.33
CA GLU A 83 -2.78 7.29 4.02
C GLU A 83 -2.72 6.92 5.49
N VAL A 84 -1.50 6.78 5.99
CA VAL A 84 -1.21 6.44 7.39
C VAL A 84 -0.46 7.59 8.04
N GLN A 85 -0.88 7.96 9.24
CA GLN A 85 -0.23 8.91 10.12
C GLN A 85 -0.12 8.27 11.51
N VAL A 86 0.97 8.54 12.23
CA VAL A 86 1.21 7.96 13.56
C VAL A 86 1.52 9.06 14.56
N ALA A 87 0.88 9.00 15.72
CA ALA A 87 1.18 9.86 16.86
C ALA A 87 1.58 9.00 18.07
N ALA A 88 2.65 9.37 18.75
CA ALA A 88 3.09 8.72 19.96
C ALA A 88 2.30 9.23 21.17
N TYR A 89 2.00 8.36 22.15
CA TYR A 89 1.40 8.77 23.42
C TYR A 89 1.92 7.93 24.59
N ARG A 90 1.62 8.39 25.81
CA ARG A 90 1.88 7.66 27.03
C ARG A 90 0.64 7.66 27.92
N GLY A 91 0.10 6.49 28.19
CA GLY A 91 -1.07 6.27 29.03
C GLY A 91 -2.39 6.57 28.32
N ASN A 92 -2.66 7.83 27.93
CA ASN A 92 -3.93 8.23 27.33
C ASN A 92 -3.74 8.91 25.97
N THR A 93 -4.53 8.51 24.97
CA THR A 93 -4.48 9.03 23.61
C THR A 93 -4.83 10.53 23.49
N ALA A 94 -5.58 11.09 24.46
CA ALA A 94 -5.86 12.53 24.52
C ALA A 94 -4.56 13.36 24.68
N TYR A 95 -3.50 12.76 25.20
CA TYR A 95 -2.20 13.40 25.42
C TYR A 95 -1.14 12.87 24.44
N ARG A 96 -1.55 12.61 23.22
CA ARG A 96 -0.62 12.24 22.15
C ARG A 96 0.18 13.44 21.65
N GLY A 97 1.36 13.17 21.16
CA GLY A 97 2.16 14.11 20.37
C GLY A 97 1.52 14.39 19.00
N PRO A 98 2.15 15.25 18.21
CA PRO A 98 1.68 15.55 16.86
C PRO A 98 1.80 14.30 15.96
N TYR A 99 0.88 14.18 15.00
CA TYR A 99 0.95 13.13 13.99
C TYR A 99 2.19 13.28 13.10
N SER A 100 2.74 12.16 12.67
CA SER A 100 3.77 12.11 11.62
C SER A 100 3.30 12.75 10.32
N LYS A 101 4.22 13.01 9.39
CA LYS A 101 3.84 13.23 7.98
C LYS A 101 3.09 11.99 7.48
N GLY A 102 2.03 12.20 6.71
CA GLY A 102 1.26 11.13 6.10
C GLY A 102 2.10 10.33 5.08
N ASN A 103 1.93 9.02 5.08
CA ASN A 103 2.51 8.12 4.08
C ASN A 103 1.36 7.39 3.38
N ALA A 104 1.10 7.76 2.12
CA ALA A 104 0.00 7.22 1.33
C ALA A 104 0.50 6.16 0.35
N LYS A 105 -0.12 4.98 0.37
CA LYS A 105 0.20 3.85 -0.50
C LYS A 105 -1.06 3.11 -0.93
N HIS A 106 -1.06 2.66 -2.19
CA HIS A 106 -2.10 1.75 -2.67
C HIS A 106 -1.90 0.33 -2.12
N ALA A 107 -2.99 -0.33 -1.74
CA ALA A 107 -3.01 -1.79 -1.70
C ALA A 107 -2.78 -2.33 -3.12
N LEU A 108 -2.03 -3.45 -3.24
CA LEU A 108 -1.70 -3.99 -4.57
C LEU A 108 -2.98 -4.41 -5.31
N PRO A 109 -3.05 -4.18 -6.63
CA PRO A 109 -4.16 -4.70 -7.43
C PRO A 109 -4.26 -6.23 -7.34
N GLY A 110 -5.48 -6.74 -7.29
CA GLY A 110 -5.75 -8.16 -7.52
C GLY A 110 -5.56 -8.53 -8.99
N THR A 111 -5.97 -9.72 -9.37
CA THR A 111 -5.83 -10.23 -10.75
C THR A 111 -6.78 -9.51 -11.72
N VAL A 112 -6.43 -9.50 -13.00
CA VAL A 112 -7.39 -9.20 -14.07
C VAL A 112 -8.33 -10.38 -14.27
N THR A 113 -9.52 -10.10 -14.79
CA THR A 113 -10.50 -11.13 -15.21
C THR A 113 -10.68 -11.08 -16.72
N GLY A 114 -11.29 -12.12 -17.29
CA GLY A 114 -11.64 -12.16 -18.71
C GLY A 114 -10.43 -12.13 -19.64
N LEU A 115 -9.23 -12.56 -19.18
CA LEU A 115 -8.08 -12.73 -20.08
C LEU A 115 -8.37 -13.80 -21.11
N LYS A 116 -8.37 -13.41 -22.36
CA LYS A 116 -8.65 -14.28 -23.51
C LYS A 116 -7.78 -13.91 -24.70
N THR A 117 -7.69 -14.81 -25.66
CA THR A 117 -7.19 -14.51 -27.01
C THR A 117 -8.33 -14.16 -27.92
N GLN A 118 -8.16 -13.16 -28.74
CA GLN A 118 -8.98 -12.96 -29.94
C GLN A 118 -8.35 -13.68 -31.13
N LYS A 119 -9.19 -13.92 -32.17
CA LYS A 119 -8.74 -14.53 -33.42
C LYS A 119 -7.56 -13.75 -34.00
N THR A 120 -6.46 -14.42 -34.15
CA THR A 120 -5.20 -13.84 -34.55
C THR A 120 -5.02 -13.92 -36.07
N ALA A 121 -4.40 -12.89 -36.64
CA ALA A 121 -3.81 -13.03 -37.99
C ALA A 121 -2.59 -13.95 -37.91
N THR A 122 -2.22 -14.55 -39.05
CA THR A 122 -1.01 -15.38 -39.13
C THR A 122 0.21 -14.64 -38.53
N GLY A 123 0.89 -15.28 -37.59
CA GLY A 123 2.10 -14.73 -36.94
C GLY A 123 1.85 -13.75 -35.79
N SER A 124 0.60 -13.56 -35.34
CA SER A 124 0.29 -12.71 -34.18
C SER A 124 -0.75 -13.33 -33.24
N ILE A 125 -0.71 -12.94 -31.96
CA ILE A 125 -1.69 -13.33 -30.93
C ILE A 125 -2.19 -12.06 -30.26
N THR A 126 -3.48 -11.79 -30.34
CA THR A 126 -4.11 -10.66 -29.63
C THR A 126 -4.67 -11.15 -28.30
N LEU A 127 -4.22 -10.53 -27.22
CA LEU A 127 -4.72 -10.72 -25.87
C LEU A 127 -5.68 -9.60 -25.52
N GLU A 128 -6.77 -9.94 -24.84
CA GLU A 128 -7.71 -8.98 -24.26
C GLU A 128 -8.06 -9.37 -22.84
N TRP A 129 -8.42 -8.37 -22.01
CA TRP A 129 -8.84 -8.58 -20.62
C TRP A 129 -9.79 -7.49 -20.16
N ASN A 130 -10.51 -7.78 -19.10
CA ASN A 130 -11.41 -6.82 -18.49
C ASN A 130 -10.62 -5.71 -17.75
N LYS A 131 -11.19 -4.50 -17.71
CA LYS A 131 -10.65 -3.42 -16.89
C LYS A 131 -10.61 -3.84 -15.43
N LYS A 132 -9.47 -3.65 -14.78
CA LYS A 132 -9.34 -3.74 -13.32
C LYS A 132 -9.60 -2.35 -12.74
N PRO A 133 -10.70 -2.12 -12.00
CA PRO A 133 -10.98 -0.83 -11.38
C PRO A 133 -9.82 -0.38 -10.48
N GLY A 134 -9.45 0.88 -10.56
CA GLY A 134 -8.36 1.46 -9.76
C GLY A 134 -6.95 1.08 -10.21
N ALA A 135 -6.77 0.26 -11.23
CA ALA A 135 -5.45 0.03 -11.82
C ALA A 135 -5.09 1.16 -12.80
N ASP A 136 -3.84 1.61 -12.74
CA ASP A 136 -3.28 2.63 -13.63
C ASP A 136 -2.78 2.04 -14.95
N GLY A 137 -2.56 0.73 -14.99
CA GLY A 137 -2.15 0.02 -16.18
C GLY A 137 -1.86 -1.46 -15.92
N TYR A 138 -1.25 -2.10 -16.91
CA TYR A 138 -1.02 -3.53 -16.96
C TYR A 138 0.38 -3.84 -17.44
N VAL A 139 0.96 -4.90 -16.90
CA VAL A 139 2.18 -5.51 -17.40
C VAL A 139 1.83 -6.86 -18.01
N VAL A 140 2.23 -7.07 -19.25
CA VAL A 140 1.99 -8.31 -19.99
C VAL A 140 3.27 -9.16 -19.95
N TYR A 141 3.09 -10.44 -19.66
CA TYR A 141 4.16 -11.41 -19.55
C TYR A 141 3.90 -12.64 -20.43
N GLN A 142 4.97 -13.21 -20.96
CA GLN A 142 4.99 -14.53 -21.54
C GLN A 142 5.67 -15.51 -20.56
N TYR A 143 5.08 -16.67 -20.35
CA TYR A 143 5.75 -17.78 -19.69
C TYR A 143 6.37 -18.72 -20.73
N ILE A 144 7.67 -18.95 -20.63
CA ILE A 144 8.46 -19.81 -21.51
C ILE A 144 8.61 -21.14 -20.79
N ALA A 145 7.79 -22.14 -21.18
CA ALA A 145 7.71 -23.44 -20.49
C ALA A 145 9.03 -24.18 -20.47
N ALA A 146 9.77 -24.22 -21.58
CA ALA A 146 11.05 -24.88 -21.69
C ALA A 146 12.11 -24.35 -20.71
N LYS A 147 12.04 -23.07 -20.36
CA LYS A 147 12.99 -22.41 -19.44
C LYS A 147 12.42 -22.23 -18.03
N LYS A 148 11.15 -22.57 -17.81
CA LYS A 148 10.39 -22.29 -16.57
C LYS A 148 10.48 -20.81 -16.14
N GLN A 149 10.56 -19.89 -17.10
CA GLN A 149 10.79 -18.47 -16.87
C GLN A 149 9.63 -17.62 -17.38
N THR A 150 9.45 -16.48 -16.72
CA THR A 150 8.48 -15.46 -17.13
C THR A 150 9.23 -14.27 -17.72
N LYS A 151 8.94 -13.93 -18.98
CA LYS A 151 9.49 -12.76 -19.67
C LYS A 151 8.46 -11.64 -19.70
N ARG A 152 8.87 -10.44 -19.28
CA ARG A 152 8.06 -9.23 -19.45
C ARG A 152 8.07 -8.82 -20.91
N LEU A 153 6.89 -8.60 -21.48
CA LEU A 153 6.71 -8.21 -22.89
C LEU A 153 6.45 -6.72 -23.04
N ALA A 154 5.50 -6.20 -22.24
CA ALA A 154 5.07 -4.81 -22.36
C ALA A 154 4.48 -4.28 -21.07
N THR A 155 4.41 -2.94 -21.00
CA THR A 155 3.57 -2.19 -20.07
C THR A 155 2.60 -1.36 -20.89
N THR A 156 1.31 -1.39 -20.55
CA THR A 156 0.25 -0.72 -21.31
C THR A 156 -0.85 -0.21 -20.39
N THR A 157 -1.53 0.83 -20.79
CA THR A 157 -2.81 1.27 -20.19
C THR A 157 -4.02 0.71 -20.93
N ALA A 158 -3.81 0.16 -22.14
CA ALA A 158 -4.85 -0.51 -22.90
C ALA A 158 -5.26 -1.83 -22.27
N ARG A 159 -6.41 -2.33 -22.64
CA ARG A 159 -6.95 -3.64 -22.22
C ARG A 159 -6.70 -4.73 -23.26
N SER A 160 -5.78 -4.48 -24.15
CA SER A 160 -5.38 -5.42 -25.19
C SER A 160 -3.88 -5.31 -25.45
N PHE A 161 -3.32 -6.36 -25.97
CA PHE A 161 -1.91 -6.42 -26.38
C PHE A 161 -1.77 -7.38 -27.56
N VAL A 162 -1.06 -6.96 -28.59
CA VAL A 162 -0.74 -7.80 -29.74
C VAL A 162 0.68 -8.32 -29.61
N PHE A 163 0.79 -9.62 -29.37
CA PHE A 163 2.05 -10.33 -29.45
C PHE A 163 2.38 -10.58 -30.92
N LYS A 164 3.32 -9.80 -31.45
CA LYS A 164 3.86 -9.91 -32.81
C LYS A 164 5.28 -10.47 -32.70
N GLY A 165 5.68 -11.26 -33.62
CA GLY A 165 7.09 -11.58 -33.71
C GLY A 165 7.38 -12.85 -34.50
N SER A 166 8.62 -13.02 -34.82
CA SER A 166 9.25 -14.29 -35.25
C SER A 166 8.94 -15.46 -34.30
N GLY A 167 8.14 -15.19 -33.26
CA GLY A 167 7.80 -16.11 -32.19
C GLY A 167 6.41 -16.73 -32.26
N ALA A 168 5.40 -16.17 -32.92
CA ALA A 168 4.08 -16.79 -33.01
C ALA A 168 4.05 -17.80 -34.16
N LYS A 169 4.52 -19.03 -33.88
CA LYS A 169 4.59 -20.13 -34.86
C LYS A 169 3.30 -20.95 -34.81
N PRO A 170 2.74 -21.35 -35.96
CA PRO A 170 1.62 -22.27 -36.02
C PRO A 170 1.92 -23.57 -35.23
N GLY A 171 0.91 -24.11 -34.54
CA GLY A 171 1.04 -25.32 -33.74
C GLY A 171 1.80 -25.18 -32.41
N THR A 172 2.33 -24.01 -32.08
CA THR A 172 3.07 -23.77 -30.84
C THR A 172 2.15 -23.22 -29.75
N LYS A 173 2.17 -23.81 -28.55
CA LYS A 173 1.45 -23.29 -27.38
C LYS A 173 2.19 -22.15 -26.73
N TYR A 174 1.53 -21.02 -26.56
CA TYR A 174 2.04 -19.85 -25.83
C TYR A 174 1.27 -19.67 -24.55
N TYR A 175 1.91 -19.13 -23.53
CA TYR A 175 1.31 -18.90 -22.23
C TYR A 175 1.54 -17.46 -21.81
N PHE A 176 0.48 -16.78 -21.42
CA PHE A 176 0.52 -15.37 -21.04
C PHE A 176 -0.07 -15.12 -19.66
N TYR A 177 0.41 -14.05 -19.01
CA TYR A 177 -0.14 -13.47 -17.81
C TYR A 177 -0.31 -11.97 -18.03
N VAL A 178 -1.29 -11.39 -17.35
CA VAL A 178 -1.45 -9.95 -17.25
C VAL A 178 -1.55 -9.59 -15.77
N ALA A 179 -0.69 -8.66 -15.33
CA ALA A 179 -0.67 -8.14 -13.98
C ALA A 179 -1.03 -6.66 -13.99
N PRO A 180 -2.09 -6.22 -13.30
CA PRO A 180 -2.39 -4.81 -13.14
C PRO A 180 -1.39 -4.15 -12.18
N TYR A 181 -1.18 -2.83 -12.28
CA TYR A 181 -0.37 -2.08 -11.35
C TYR A 181 -1.02 -0.75 -10.98
N THR A 182 -0.58 -0.15 -9.85
CA THR A 182 -0.84 1.23 -9.45
C THR A 182 0.45 2.04 -9.57
N VAL A 183 0.36 3.34 -9.74
CA VAL A 183 1.51 4.23 -10.03
C VAL A 183 2.63 4.12 -9.00
N ASP A 184 2.28 3.97 -7.73
CA ASP A 184 3.23 3.78 -6.63
C ASP A 184 3.70 2.33 -6.47
N SER A 185 3.20 1.40 -7.29
CA SER A 185 3.57 -0.02 -7.34
C SER A 185 4.12 -0.47 -8.69
N LYS A 186 4.55 0.47 -9.54
CA LYS A 186 5.00 0.18 -10.91
C LYS A 186 6.12 -0.85 -11.00
N THR A 187 6.95 -0.96 -9.96
CA THR A 187 7.97 -2.01 -9.83
C THR A 187 7.48 -3.27 -9.11
N LYS A 188 6.33 -3.18 -8.43
CA LYS A 188 5.66 -4.28 -7.73
C LYS A 188 4.25 -4.38 -8.28
N GLU A 189 4.13 -5.06 -9.40
CA GLU A 189 2.85 -5.31 -10.04
C GLU A 189 1.91 -6.06 -9.10
N GLY A 190 0.62 -5.90 -9.33
CA GLY A 190 -0.41 -6.69 -8.68
C GLY A 190 -0.27 -8.19 -9.01
N ALA A 191 -1.16 -8.99 -8.45
CA ALA A 191 -1.13 -10.43 -8.66
C ALA A 191 -1.27 -10.77 -10.15
N LYS A 192 -0.37 -11.60 -10.66
CA LYS A 192 -0.50 -12.20 -11.98
C LYS A 192 -1.68 -13.16 -11.96
N GLY A 193 -2.63 -12.96 -12.86
CA GLY A 193 -3.79 -13.82 -13.00
C GLY A 193 -3.45 -15.25 -13.41
N THR A 194 -4.48 -16.05 -13.64
CA THR A 194 -4.36 -17.39 -14.20
C THR A 194 -3.65 -17.33 -15.56
N ARG A 195 -2.73 -18.27 -15.77
CA ARG A 195 -2.02 -18.40 -17.04
C ARG A 195 -3.00 -18.79 -18.14
N LEU A 196 -3.09 -17.98 -19.19
CA LEU A 196 -3.82 -18.32 -20.41
C LEU A 196 -2.89 -19.13 -21.33
N ALA A 197 -3.33 -20.32 -21.71
CA ALA A 197 -2.72 -21.10 -22.78
C ALA A 197 -3.42 -20.80 -24.10
N THR A 198 -2.67 -20.64 -25.18
CA THR A 198 -3.20 -20.39 -26.54
C THR A 198 -2.68 -21.47 -27.47
#